data_667e1ca6d9e314cdc252366c201f0f66
#
_entry.id   667e1ca6d9e314cdc252366c201f0f66
#
_cell.length_a   1.000
_cell.length_b   1.000
_cell.length_c   1.000
_cell.angle_alpha   90.00
_cell.angle_beta   90.00
_cell.angle_gamma   90.00
#
_symmetry.space_group_name_H-M   'P 1'
#
loop_
_entity.id
_entity.type
_entity.pdbx_description
1 polymer ?
#
loop_
_entity_poly.entity_id
_entity_poly.type
_entity_poly.pdbx_seq_one_letter_code
_entity_poly.pdbx_strand_id
1 'polypeptide(L)'
;MASASAVSFAEATRRILELRPEVAAFDCDGTLWSIDAGLGFLDWELERQLVDAVTAASARTRLHAYRAGDIDEDTFNGYLASLHAGLPVATVAAAAREYVATHLPPALFHQMTELLGQLARSGCQIWLVSSSNQWIIEAAAPLIGVPPQQVLASAAVSVDGRVTDRLLRVPNAGGKPLALQAALGRAPDVAFGNSRWDAEMLAFAAAAFAVHPTPELTAIAAANGWPVLLPT
;
A
#
# COMPACT_ATOMS: atom_id res chain seq x y z
N MET A 1 12.28 -4.21 30.54
CA MET A 1 11.79 -4.20 29.13
C MET A 1 10.56 -5.10 29.11
N ALA A 2 9.38 -4.51 28.97
CA ALA A 2 8.15 -5.30 28.85
C ALA A 2 8.19 -5.98 27.46
N SER A 3 8.25 -7.32 27.45
CA SER A 3 8.05 -8.11 26.22
C SER A 3 6.64 -7.79 25.72
N ALA A 4 6.54 -7.27 24.48
CA ALA A 4 5.24 -7.16 23.83
C ALA A 4 4.65 -8.58 23.81
N SER A 5 3.56 -8.79 24.53
CA SER A 5 2.87 -10.07 24.61
C SER A 5 2.35 -10.37 23.21
N ALA A 6 2.90 -11.38 22.56
CA ALA A 6 2.41 -11.82 21.25
C ALA A 6 0.97 -12.35 21.45
N VAL A 7 0.01 -11.54 21.06
CA VAL A 7 -1.41 -11.92 21.03
C VAL A 7 -1.61 -12.79 19.79
N SER A 8 -2.37 -13.90 19.91
CA SER A 8 -2.69 -14.70 18.73
C SER A 8 -3.47 -13.86 17.72
N PHE A 9 -3.31 -14.15 16.42
CA PHE A 9 -4.02 -13.42 15.38
C PHE A 9 -5.55 -13.46 15.59
N ALA A 10 -6.09 -14.60 15.99
CA ALA A 10 -7.52 -14.77 16.29
C ALA A 10 -7.98 -13.85 17.45
N GLU A 11 -7.19 -13.73 18.51
CA GLU A 11 -7.51 -12.84 19.62
C GLU A 11 -7.42 -11.37 19.22
N ALA A 12 -6.42 -11.01 18.41
CA ALA A 12 -6.31 -9.66 17.88
C ALA A 12 -7.51 -9.32 16.97
N THR A 13 -7.89 -10.23 16.05
CA THR A 13 -9.09 -10.08 15.21
C THR A 13 -10.34 -9.82 16.03
N ARG A 14 -10.57 -10.62 17.10
CA ARG A 14 -11.71 -10.43 17.99
C ARG A 14 -11.72 -9.02 18.62
N ARG A 15 -10.57 -8.57 19.16
CA ARG A 15 -10.44 -7.24 19.76
C ARG A 15 -10.67 -6.12 18.74
N ILE A 16 -10.16 -6.25 17.52
CA ILE A 16 -10.36 -5.28 16.43
C ILE A 16 -11.86 -5.17 16.09
N LEU A 17 -12.56 -6.29 15.97
CA LEU A 17 -14.00 -6.30 15.68
C LEU A 17 -14.84 -5.73 16.82
N GLU A 18 -14.42 -5.93 18.08
CA GLU A 18 -15.07 -5.34 19.27
C GLU A 18 -14.97 -3.82 19.31
N LEU A 19 -13.95 -3.20 18.66
CA LEU A 19 -13.86 -1.74 18.49
C LEU A 19 -14.98 -1.18 17.61
N ARG A 20 -15.63 -2.01 16.78
CA ARG A 20 -16.66 -1.63 15.81
C ARG A 20 -16.22 -0.45 14.92
N PRO A 21 -15.07 -0.55 14.25
CA PRO A 21 -14.57 0.59 13.47
C PRO A 21 -15.49 0.88 12.30
N GLU A 22 -15.72 2.16 12.03
CA GLU A 22 -16.43 2.65 10.84
C GLU A 22 -15.48 2.77 9.64
N VAL A 23 -14.19 3.06 9.90
CA VAL A 23 -13.15 3.24 8.89
C VAL A 23 -11.88 2.51 9.30
N ALA A 24 -11.37 1.67 8.39
CA ALA A 24 -10.09 1.00 8.54
C ALA A 24 -9.16 1.36 7.38
N ALA A 25 -7.91 1.72 7.70
CA ALA A 25 -6.86 2.01 6.72
C ALA A 25 -5.81 0.89 6.71
N PHE A 26 -5.49 0.39 5.52
CA PHE A 26 -4.49 -0.65 5.33
C PHE A 26 -3.38 -0.15 4.42
N ASP A 27 -2.14 -0.26 4.85
CA ASP A 27 -1.03 -0.38 3.93
C ASP A 27 -1.15 -1.69 3.13
N CYS A 28 -0.40 -1.83 2.05
CA CYS A 28 -0.55 -2.95 1.12
C CYS A 28 0.64 -3.92 1.15
N ASP A 29 1.79 -3.48 0.61
CA ASP A 29 2.99 -4.30 0.46
C ASP A 29 3.58 -4.66 1.83
N GLY A 30 3.75 -5.95 2.13
CA GLY A 30 4.15 -6.43 3.46
C GLY A 30 3.05 -6.40 4.52
N THR A 31 1.85 -5.87 4.22
CA THR A 31 0.70 -5.78 5.13
C THR A 31 -0.45 -6.69 4.69
N LEU A 32 -0.87 -6.63 3.43
CA LEU A 32 -1.93 -7.48 2.86
C LEU A 32 -1.38 -8.64 2.04
N TRP A 33 -0.16 -8.50 1.53
CA TRP A 33 0.58 -9.52 0.79
C TRP A 33 2.08 -9.42 1.06
N SER A 34 2.80 -10.50 0.82
CA SER A 34 4.21 -10.70 1.22
C SER A 34 5.23 -10.15 0.22
N ILE A 35 4.81 -9.62 -0.92
CA ILE A 35 5.69 -9.07 -1.96
C ILE A 35 5.62 -7.55 -2.01
N ASP A 36 6.64 -6.93 -2.61
CA ASP A 36 6.59 -5.55 -3.09
C ASP A 36 5.99 -5.58 -4.50
N ALA A 37 4.68 -5.29 -4.58
CA ALA A 37 3.95 -5.35 -5.84
C ALA A 37 4.36 -4.22 -6.80
N GLY A 38 4.77 -3.07 -6.27
CA GLY A 38 5.23 -1.94 -7.07
C GLY A 38 6.54 -2.24 -7.80
N LEU A 39 7.54 -2.72 -7.09
CA LEU A 39 8.82 -3.13 -7.70
C LEU A 39 8.67 -4.36 -8.58
N GLY A 40 7.87 -5.34 -8.17
CA GLY A 40 7.61 -6.52 -8.98
C GLY A 40 6.93 -6.18 -10.31
N PHE A 41 6.01 -5.23 -10.32
CA PHE A 41 5.39 -4.75 -11.56
C PHE A 41 6.40 -4.00 -12.43
N LEU A 42 7.26 -3.16 -11.84
CA LEU A 42 8.32 -2.48 -12.58
C LEU A 42 9.20 -3.49 -13.33
N ASP A 43 9.70 -4.52 -12.66
CA ASP A 43 10.54 -5.53 -13.29
C ASP A 43 9.76 -6.26 -14.42
N TRP A 44 8.53 -6.66 -14.15
CA TRP A 44 7.65 -7.35 -15.10
C TRP A 44 7.33 -6.51 -16.34
N GLU A 45 7.01 -5.22 -16.18
CA GLU A 45 6.69 -4.33 -17.31
C GLU A 45 7.91 -3.99 -18.16
N LEU A 46 9.09 -3.86 -17.55
CA LEU A 46 10.35 -3.65 -18.26
C LEU A 46 10.74 -4.87 -19.11
N GLU A 47 10.50 -6.09 -18.62
CA GLU A 47 10.70 -7.32 -19.37
C GLU A 47 9.75 -7.42 -20.59
N ARG A 48 8.52 -6.95 -20.44
CA ARG A 48 7.49 -6.95 -21.49
C ARG A 48 7.54 -5.75 -22.42
N GLN A 49 8.48 -4.83 -22.20
CA GLN A 49 8.65 -3.62 -23.02
C GLN A 49 7.37 -2.77 -23.07
N LEU A 50 6.64 -2.66 -21.95
CA LEU A 50 5.45 -1.81 -21.84
C LEU A 50 5.80 -0.34 -22.07
N VAL A 51 6.97 0.09 -21.65
CA VAL A 51 7.54 1.42 -21.88
C VAL A 51 8.67 1.34 -22.92
N ASP A 52 8.99 2.45 -23.57
CA ASP A 52 10.07 2.49 -24.54
C ASP A 52 11.46 2.25 -23.92
N ALA A 53 12.46 1.99 -24.77
CA ALA A 53 13.81 1.65 -24.33
C ALA A 53 14.50 2.78 -23.53
N VAL A 54 14.19 4.05 -23.82
CA VAL A 54 14.76 5.20 -23.11
C VAL A 54 14.18 5.28 -21.70
N THR A 55 12.87 5.18 -21.59
CA THR A 55 12.15 5.12 -20.31
C THR A 55 12.60 3.91 -19.48
N ALA A 56 12.74 2.74 -20.10
CA ALA A 56 13.23 1.53 -19.43
C ALA A 56 14.66 1.69 -18.89
N ALA A 57 15.57 2.32 -19.66
CA ALA A 57 16.93 2.59 -19.19
C ALA A 57 16.94 3.58 -18.02
N SER A 58 16.14 4.64 -18.08
CA SER A 58 15.96 5.60 -17.00
C SER A 58 15.42 4.92 -15.73
N ALA A 59 14.43 4.04 -15.86
CA ALA A 59 13.85 3.30 -14.74
C ALA A 59 14.89 2.43 -14.01
N ARG A 60 15.70 1.68 -14.77
CA ARG A 60 16.79 0.87 -14.18
C ARG A 60 17.84 1.72 -13.46
N THR A 61 18.21 2.87 -14.05
CA THR A 61 19.16 3.80 -13.40
C THR A 61 18.61 4.34 -12.08
N ARG A 62 17.33 4.76 -12.06
CA ARG A 62 16.68 5.26 -10.85
C ARG A 62 16.47 4.17 -9.80
N LEU A 63 16.12 2.96 -10.21
CA LEU A 63 16.03 1.82 -9.30
C LEU A 63 17.40 1.51 -8.65
N HIS A 64 18.47 1.61 -9.42
CA HIS A 64 19.82 1.44 -8.87
C HIS A 64 20.16 2.54 -7.85
N ALA A 65 19.91 3.81 -8.18
CA ALA A 65 20.14 4.95 -7.30
C ALA A 65 19.27 4.85 -6.02
N TYR A 66 18.01 4.43 -6.14
CA TYR A 66 17.14 4.19 -4.99
C TYR A 66 17.70 3.09 -4.07
N ARG A 67 18.11 1.95 -4.63
CA ARG A 67 18.73 0.86 -3.85
C ARG A 67 20.07 1.23 -3.21
N ALA A 68 20.80 2.18 -3.80
CA ALA A 68 22.03 2.75 -3.24
C ALA A 68 21.77 3.80 -2.15
N GLY A 69 20.53 4.29 -2.01
CA GLY A 69 20.18 5.37 -1.09
C GLY A 69 20.50 6.77 -1.62
N ASP A 70 20.78 6.89 -2.93
CA ASP A 70 21.10 8.19 -3.57
C ASP A 70 19.85 9.02 -3.86
N ILE A 71 18.68 8.40 -3.93
CA ILE A 71 17.38 9.05 -4.02
C ILE A 71 16.44 8.49 -2.95
N ASP A 72 15.58 9.35 -2.43
CA ASP A 72 14.63 8.98 -1.38
C ASP A 72 13.38 8.25 -1.91
N GLU A 73 12.63 7.68 -0.98
CA GLU A 73 11.40 6.94 -1.23
C GLU A 73 10.35 7.74 -2.00
N ASP A 74 10.11 9.00 -1.60
CA ASP A 74 9.09 9.86 -2.23
C ASP A 74 9.46 10.17 -3.68
N THR A 75 10.73 10.49 -3.92
CA THR A 75 11.26 10.75 -5.27
C THR A 75 11.12 9.52 -6.17
N PHE A 76 11.44 8.33 -5.65
CA PHE A 76 11.35 7.10 -6.41
C PHE A 76 9.90 6.69 -6.70
N ASN A 77 9.03 6.71 -5.69
CA ASN A 77 7.60 6.38 -5.85
C ASN A 77 6.88 7.39 -6.74
N GLY A 78 7.22 8.68 -6.64
CA GLY A 78 6.73 9.69 -7.57
C GLY A 78 7.15 9.43 -9.02
N TYR A 79 8.39 9.00 -9.23
CA TYR A 79 8.85 8.59 -10.55
C TYR A 79 8.06 7.37 -11.07
N LEU A 80 7.86 6.33 -10.27
CA LEU A 80 7.07 5.14 -10.66
C LEU A 80 5.63 5.50 -11.01
N ALA A 81 5.01 6.43 -10.30
CA ALA A 81 3.67 6.90 -10.59
C ALA A 81 3.57 7.59 -11.96
N SER A 82 4.62 8.31 -12.39
CA SER A 82 4.68 9.04 -13.65
C SER A 82 5.39 8.30 -14.80
N LEU A 83 5.92 7.10 -14.53
CA LEU A 83 6.70 6.30 -15.49
C LEU A 83 5.98 6.09 -16.84
N HIS A 84 4.66 5.97 -16.78
CA HIS A 84 3.80 5.68 -17.92
C HIS A 84 3.32 6.94 -18.68
N ALA A 85 3.96 8.10 -18.46
CA ALA A 85 3.57 9.34 -19.12
C ALA A 85 3.49 9.18 -20.65
N GLY A 86 2.37 9.63 -21.24
CA GLY A 86 2.05 9.48 -22.66
C GLY A 86 1.33 8.19 -23.04
N LEU A 87 1.36 7.14 -22.22
CA LEU A 87 0.62 5.90 -22.48
C LEU A 87 -0.88 6.06 -22.23
N PRO A 88 -1.73 5.33 -22.98
CA PRO A 88 -3.14 5.25 -22.67
C PRO A 88 -3.37 4.61 -21.28
N VAL A 89 -4.22 5.21 -20.46
CA VAL A 89 -4.65 4.68 -19.16
C VAL A 89 -5.10 3.22 -19.26
N ALA A 90 -5.90 2.91 -20.28
CA ALA A 90 -6.42 1.55 -20.50
C ALA A 90 -5.31 0.50 -20.70
N THR A 91 -4.20 0.89 -21.35
CA THR A 91 -3.04 0.01 -21.59
C THR A 91 -2.34 -0.32 -20.27
N VAL A 92 -2.02 0.70 -19.47
CA VAL A 92 -1.34 0.52 -18.18
C VAL A 92 -2.21 -0.26 -17.20
N ALA A 93 -3.49 0.08 -17.12
CA ALA A 93 -4.44 -0.63 -16.26
C ALA A 93 -4.64 -2.10 -16.68
N ALA A 94 -4.59 -2.41 -17.98
CA ALA A 94 -4.66 -3.79 -18.45
C ALA A 94 -3.41 -4.59 -18.07
N ALA A 95 -2.22 -4.01 -18.23
CA ALA A 95 -0.95 -4.60 -17.83
C ALA A 95 -0.90 -4.86 -16.31
N ALA A 96 -1.33 -3.90 -15.50
CA ALA A 96 -1.42 -4.05 -14.05
C ALA A 96 -2.35 -5.19 -13.64
N ARG A 97 -3.53 -5.32 -14.28
CA ARG A 97 -4.45 -6.45 -14.03
C ARG A 97 -3.83 -7.79 -14.38
N GLU A 98 -3.09 -7.89 -15.50
CA GLU A 98 -2.40 -9.13 -15.90
C GLU A 98 -1.34 -9.53 -14.87
N TYR A 99 -0.51 -8.57 -14.44
CA TYR A 99 0.49 -8.80 -13.40
C TYR A 99 -0.16 -9.27 -12.09
N VAL A 100 -1.15 -8.52 -11.61
CA VAL A 100 -1.86 -8.78 -10.35
C VAL A 100 -2.53 -10.16 -10.37
N ALA A 101 -3.21 -10.53 -11.45
CA ALA A 101 -3.89 -11.82 -11.56
C ALA A 101 -2.95 -13.02 -11.42
N THR A 102 -1.67 -12.85 -11.79
CA THR A 102 -0.67 -13.93 -11.76
C THR A 102 0.14 -13.94 -10.46
N HIS A 103 0.50 -12.77 -9.93
CA HIS A 103 1.52 -12.65 -8.88
C HIS A 103 0.95 -12.41 -7.48
N LEU A 104 -0.19 -11.72 -7.36
CA LEU A 104 -0.74 -11.39 -6.05
C LEU A 104 -1.43 -12.55 -5.33
N PRO A 105 -2.27 -13.40 -5.96
CA PRO A 105 -3.02 -14.41 -5.24
C PRO A 105 -2.16 -15.35 -4.38
N PRO A 106 -0.99 -15.85 -4.83
CA PRO A 106 -0.14 -16.70 -4.01
C PRO A 106 0.60 -15.95 -2.89
N ALA A 107 0.64 -14.62 -2.96
CA ALA A 107 1.34 -13.77 -1.99
C ALA A 107 0.43 -13.21 -0.89
N LEU A 108 -0.90 -13.37 -1.00
CA LEU A 108 -1.86 -12.81 -0.04
C LEU A 108 -1.67 -13.42 1.35
N PHE A 109 -1.65 -12.57 2.37
CA PHE A 109 -1.82 -13.01 3.76
C PHE A 109 -3.30 -13.32 4.00
N HIS A 110 -3.65 -14.60 3.97
CA HIS A 110 -5.05 -15.05 4.07
C HIS A 110 -5.76 -14.53 5.33
N GLN A 111 -5.07 -14.52 6.45
CA GLN A 111 -5.64 -14.01 7.69
C GLN A 111 -5.93 -12.51 7.63
N MET A 112 -5.10 -11.72 6.94
CA MET A 112 -5.36 -10.28 6.77
C MET A 112 -6.53 -10.03 5.82
N THR A 113 -6.63 -10.78 4.72
CA THR A 113 -7.76 -10.66 3.79
C THR A 113 -9.07 -11.12 4.44
N GLU A 114 -9.03 -12.12 5.31
CA GLU A 114 -10.18 -12.54 6.11
C GLU A 114 -10.62 -11.48 7.11
N LEU A 115 -9.69 -10.88 7.86
CA LEU A 115 -9.95 -9.75 8.79
C LEU A 115 -10.59 -8.58 8.02
N LEU A 116 -10.01 -8.18 6.89
CA LEU A 116 -10.55 -7.13 6.03
C LEU A 116 -11.99 -7.45 5.60
N GLY A 117 -12.24 -8.68 5.16
CA GLY A 117 -13.58 -9.12 4.79
C GLY A 117 -14.57 -9.13 5.96
N GLN A 118 -14.14 -9.46 7.18
CA GLN A 118 -14.98 -9.38 8.38
C GLN A 118 -15.34 -7.93 8.72
N LEU A 119 -14.36 -7.02 8.66
CA LEU A 119 -14.58 -5.58 8.85
C LEU A 119 -15.56 -5.02 7.82
N ALA A 120 -15.38 -5.34 6.53
CA ALA A 120 -16.28 -4.90 5.47
C ALA A 120 -17.71 -5.40 5.68
N ARG A 121 -17.88 -6.68 6.07
CA ARG A 121 -19.21 -7.25 6.38
C ARG A 121 -19.87 -6.61 7.60
N SER A 122 -19.10 -6.06 8.53
CA SER A 122 -19.64 -5.30 9.67
C SER A 122 -20.01 -3.85 9.34
N GLY A 123 -19.85 -3.43 8.08
CA GLY A 123 -20.14 -2.07 7.61
C GLY A 123 -18.96 -1.10 7.68
N CYS A 124 -17.76 -1.59 8.02
CA CYS A 124 -16.55 -0.77 8.04
C CYS A 124 -16.11 -0.41 6.61
N GLN A 125 -15.81 0.86 6.37
CA GLN A 125 -15.20 1.32 5.13
C GLN A 125 -13.70 0.97 5.14
N ILE A 126 -13.25 0.24 4.11
CA ILE A 126 -11.85 -0.18 3.96
C ILE A 126 -11.13 0.76 3.01
N TRP A 127 -10.03 1.34 3.45
CA TRP A 127 -9.18 2.20 2.62
C TRP A 127 -7.79 1.58 2.46
N LEU A 128 -7.33 1.46 1.23
CA LEU A 128 -5.96 1.05 0.90
C LEU A 128 -5.09 2.29 0.75
N VAL A 129 -3.96 2.34 1.46
CA VAL A 129 -3.05 3.51 1.47
C VAL A 129 -1.64 3.03 1.20
N SER A 130 -1.15 3.22 -0.02
CA SER A 130 0.11 2.63 -0.46
C SER A 130 1.00 3.65 -1.19
N SER A 131 2.31 3.59 -0.95
CA SER A 131 3.31 4.31 -1.74
C SER A 131 3.54 3.71 -3.13
N SER A 132 3.11 2.48 -3.38
CA SER A 132 3.13 1.85 -4.70
C SER A 132 2.21 2.56 -5.69
N ASN A 133 2.46 2.38 -7.00
CA ASN A 133 1.68 3.08 -8.02
C ASN A 133 0.20 2.63 -8.06
N GLN A 134 -0.68 3.58 -8.40
CA GLN A 134 -2.14 3.37 -8.38
C GLN A 134 -2.61 2.19 -9.25
N TRP A 135 -1.92 1.92 -10.37
CA TRP A 135 -2.38 0.90 -11.31
C TRP A 135 -2.40 -0.48 -10.68
N ILE A 136 -1.36 -0.80 -9.89
CA ILE A 136 -1.25 -2.06 -9.17
C ILE A 136 -2.25 -2.15 -8.04
N ILE A 137 -2.36 -1.11 -7.22
CA ILE A 137 -3.25 -1.15 -6.04
C ILE A 137 -4.72 -1.15 -6.47
N GLU A 138 -5.09 -0.36 -7.49
CA GLU A 138 -6.44 -0.38 -8.06
C GLU A 138 -6.79 -1.72 -8.74
N ALA A 139 -5.81 -2.40 -9.35
CA ALA A 139 -6.01 -3.73 -9.91
C ALA A 139 -6.13 -4.81 -8.83
N ALA A 140 -5.41 -4.65 -7.69
CA ALA A 140 -5.42 -5.57 -6.56
C ALA A 140 -6.69 -5.45 -5.70
N ALA A 141 -7.21 -4.24 -5.53
CA ALA A 141 -8.32 -3.94 -4.63
C ALA A 141 -9.55 -4.85 -4.82
N PRO A 142 -10.03 -5.14 -6.05
CA PRO A 142 -11.15 -6.05 -6.25
C PRO A 142 -10.90 -7.49 -5.79
N LEU A 143 -9.65 -7.98 -5.80
CA LEU A 143 -9.31 -9.33 -5.35
C LEU A 143 -9.60 -9.54 -3.86
N ILE A 144 -9.54 -8.46 -3.10
CA ILE A 144 -9.77 -8.45 -1.65
C ILE A 144 -11.08 -7.73 -1.27
N GLY A 145 -11.94 -7.48 -2.27
CA GLY A 145 -13.28 -6.90 -2.06
C GLY A 145 -13.31 -5.41 -1.74
N VAL A 146 -12.25 -4.66 -2.06
CA VAL A 146 -12.18 -3.20 -1.88
C VAL A 146 -12.51 -2.50 -3.19
N PRO A 147 -13.43 -1.53 -3.21
CA PRO A 147 -13.71 -0.76 -4.41
C PRO A 147 -12.53 0.16 -4.76
N PRO A 148 -12.19 0.34 -6.07
CA PRO A 148 -11.06 1.17 -6.49
C PRO A 148 -11.12 2.63 -6.00
N GLN A 149 -12.31 3.16 -5.70
CA GLN A 149 -12.52 4.50 -5.15
C GLN A 149 -12.00 4.66 -3.71
N GLN A 150 -11.73 3.55 -3.02
CA GLN A 150 -11.15 3.51 -1.68
C GLN A 150 -9.65 3.21 -1.71
N VAL A 151 -8.98 3.55 -2.82
CA VAL A 151 -7.53 3.41 -3.01
C VAL A 151 -6.86 4.78 -3.00
N LEU A 152 -5.92 4.95 -2.09
CA LEU A 152 -5.01 6.09 -1.99
C LEU A 152 -3.59 5.59 -2.26
N ALA A 153 -3.22 5.53 -3.53
CA ALA A 153 -1.89 5.07 -3.97
C ALA A 153 -1.14 6.18 -4.70
N SER A 154 0.17 6.01 -4.94
CA SER A 154 0.96 6.98 -5.69
C SER A 154 0.41 7.11 -7.11
N ALA A 155 0.06 8.32 -7.50
CA ALA A 155 -0.74 8.58 -8.69
C ALA A 155 -0.21 9.74 -9.51
N ALA A 156 -0.30 9.62 -10.83
CA ALA A 156 -0.15 10.72 -11.78
C ALA A 156 -1.52 11.18 -12.30
N VAL A 157 -1.56 12.45 -12.71
CA VAL A 157 -2.75 13.02 -13.38
C VAL A 157 -2.93 12.37 -14.74
N SER A 158 -4.16 12.04 -15.09
CA SER A 158 -4.50 11.59 -16.44
C SER A 158 -5.33 12.67 -17.15
N VAL A 159 -5.02 12.92 -18.42
CA VAL A 159 -5.73 13.89 -19.28
C VAL A 159 -6.07 13.19 -20.61
N ASP A 160 -7.29 13.33 -21.06
CA ASP A 160 -7.78 12.73 -22.32
C ASP A 160 -7.45 11.24 -22.46
N GLY A 161 -7.57 10.49 -21.33
CA GLY A 161 -7.33 9.06 -21.31
C GLY A 161 -5.84 8.66 -21.40
N ARG A 162 -4.92 9.60 -21.21
CA ARG A 162 -3.46 9.35 -21.15
C ARG A 162 -2.88 9.75 -19.81
N VAL A 163 -1.90 8.98 -19.36
CA VAL A 163 -1.10 9.30 -18.17
C VAL A 163 -0.21 10.51 -18.48
N THR A 164 -0.07 11.43 -17.54
CA THR A 164 0.86 12.57 -17.64
C THR A 164 2.05 12.39 -16.69
N ASP A 165 3.05 13.25 -16.82
CA ASP A 165 4.19 13.33 -15.90
C ASP A 165 3.90 14.11 -14.61
N ARG A 166 2.69 14.66 -14.47
CA ARG A 166 2.27 15.46 -13.31
C ARG A 166 1.80 14.53 -12.19
N LEU A 167 2.48 14.60 -11.05
CA LEU A 167 2.05 13.86 -9.86
C LEU A 167 0.74 14.43 -9.29
N LEU A 168 -0.16 13.55 -8.92
CA LEU A 168 -1.39 13.85 -8.17
C LEU A 168 -1.16 13.73 -6.67
N ARG A 169 -0.50 12.63 -6.24
CA ARG A 169 -0.15 12.34 -4.84
C ARG A 169 0.93 11.27 -4.76
N VAL A 170 1.65 11.26 -3.64
CA VAL A 170 2.57 10.19 -3.22
C VAL A 170 2.30 9.96 -1.72
N PRO A 171 1.43 9.01 -1.34
CA PRO A 171 1.10 8.74 0.05
C PRO A 171 2.16 7.85 0.69
N ASN A 172 3.26 8.47 1.09
CA ASN A 172 4.34 7.85 1.85
C ASN A 172 4.57 8.61 3.15
N ALA A 173 4.97 7.95 4.22
CA ALA A 173 5.22 8.56 5.52
C ALA A 173 4.10 9.54 5.92
N GLY A 174 4.42 10.81 6.19
CA GLY A 174 3.44 11.88 6.46
C GLY A 174 2.42 12.13 5.35
N GLY A 175 2.70 11.69 4.12
CA GLY A 175 1.75 11.72 3.00
C GLY A 175 0.55 10.79 3.18
N LYS A 176 0.68 9.67 3.92
CA LYS A 176 -0.41 8.72 4.18
C LYS A 176 -1.54 9.35 5.01
N PRO A 177 -1.29 9.93 6.20
CA PRO A 177 -2.35 10.61 6.96
C PRO A 177 -2.92 11.82 6.23
N LEU A 178 -2.13 12.57 5.45
CA LEU A 178 -2.64 13.69 4.65
C LEU A 178 -3.60 13.21 3.56
N ALA A 179 -3.30 12.10 2.87
CA ALA A 179 -4.19 11.52 1.88
C ALA A 179 -5.50 11.02 2.50
N LEU A 180 -5.43 10.36 3.67
CA LEU A 180 -6.62 9.94 4.43
C LEU A 180 -7.44 11.14 4.89
N GLN A 181 -6.80 12.17 5.46
CA GLN A 181 -7.50 13.39 5.90
C GLN A 181 -8.21 14.08 4.73
N ALA A 182 -7.57 14.16 3.56
CA ALA A 182 -8.19 14.76 2.37
C ALA A 182 -9.38 13.94 1.84
N ALA A 183 -9.33 12.60 1.93
CA ALA A 183 -10.38 11.72 1.44
C ALA A 183 -11.55 11.57 2.42
N LEU A 184 -11.26 11.51 3.72
CA LEU A 184 -12.23 11.17 4.77
C LEU A 184 -12.69 12.37 5.59
N GLY A 185 -11.89 13.44 5.67
CA GLY A 185 -12.11 14.54 6.61
C GLY A 185 -11.83 14.19 8.08
N ARG A 186 -11.40 12.95 8.37
CA ARG A 186 -11.14 12.43 9.73
C ARG A 186 -10.03 11.38 9.74
N ALA A 187 -9.54 11.07 10.93
CA ALA A 187 -8.68 9.92 11.16
C ALA A 187 -9.47 8.60 10.99
N PRO A 188 -8.83 7.50 10.54
CA PRO A 188 -9.42 6.17 10.59
C PRO A 188 -9.53 5.68 12.03
N ASP A 189 -10.51 4.78 12.29
CA ASP A 189 -10.66 4.19 13.61
C ASP A 189 -9.57 3.15 13.88
N VAL A 190 -9.15 2.41 12.83
CA VAL A 190 -8.04 1.45 12.91
C VAL A 190 -7.12 1.59 11.70
N ALA A 191 -5.82 1.36 11.91
CA ALA A 191 -4.84 1.33 10.81
C ALA A 191 -3.87 0.16 10.96
N PHE A 192 -3.42 -0.36 9.80
CA PHE A 192 -2.52 -1.48 9.67
C PHE A 192 -1.35 -1.13 8.76
N GLY A 193 -0.12 -1.47 9.14
CA GLY A 193 1.08 -1.18 8.36
C GLY A 193 2.26 -2.03 8.80
N ASN A 194 3.30 -2.13 7.94
CA ASN A 194 4.43 -3.03 8.16
C ASN A 194 5.78 -2.32 8.28
N SER A 195 5.90 -1.10 7.81
CA SER A 195 7.18 -0.39 7.71
C SER A 195 7.21 0.93 8.48
N ARG A 196 8.41 1.50 8.65
CA ARG A 196 8.55 2.84 9.24
C ARG A 196 7.76 3.91 8.49
N TRP A 197 7.50 3.70 7.20
CA TRP A 197 6.75 4.61 6.34
C TRP A 197 5.24 4.63 6.63
N ASP A 198 4.79 3.71 7.50
CA ASP A 198 3.40 3.65 7.97
C ASP A 198 3.23 4.30 9.34
N ALA A 199 4.33 4.65 10.01
CA ALA A 199 4.31 5.09 11.40
C ALA A 199 3.37 6.29 11.65
N GLU A 200 3.37 7.27 10.73
CA GLU A 200 2.52 8.44 10.84
C GLU A 200 1.05 8.11 10.57
N MET A 201 0.76 7.18 9.65
CA MET A 201 -0.61 6.69 9.44
C MET A 201 -1.12 5.92 10.66
N LEU A 202 -0.26 5.06 11.22
CA LEU A 202 -0.58 4.30 12.43
C LEU A 202 -0.82 5.24 13.62
N ALA A 203 0.03 6.26 13.80
CA ALA A 203 -0.13 7.25 14.85
C ALA A 203 -1.35 8.17 14.65
N PHE A 204 -1.81 8.35 13.41
CA PHE A 204 -2.98 9.15 13.08
C PHE A 204 -4.30 8.43 13.41
N ALA A 205 -4.32 7.09 13.37
CA ALA A 205 -5.50 6.28 13.65
C ALA A 205 -5.84 6.26 15.16
N ALA A 206 -7.11 5.99 15.50
CA ALA A 206 -7.52 5.81 16.90
C ALA A 206 -6.93 4.53 17.52
N ALA A 207 -6.74 3.47 16.71
CA ALA A 207 -6.03 2.26 17.12
C ALA A 207 -5.12 1.80 15.96
N ALA A 208 -3.92 1.32 16.29
CA ALA A 208 -2.87 0.96 15.33
C ALA A 208 -2.39 -0.48 15.55
N PHE A 209 -2.08 -1.17 14.44
CA PHE A 209 -1.60 -2.55 14.43
C PHE A 209 -0.41 -2.67 13.47
N ALA A 210 0.74 -3.09 13.98
CA ALA A 210 1.91 -3.37 13.18
C ALA A 210 1.83 -4.81 12.63
N VAL A 211 1.86 -4.98 11.32
CA VAL A 211 1.74 -6.27 10.62
C VAL A 211 3.10 -6.66 10.07
N HIS A 212 3.63 -7.84 10.42
CA HIS A 212 4.98 -8.26 9.99
C HIS A 212 6.00 -7.12 10.00
N PRO A 213 6.12 -6.35 11.10
CA PRO A 213 6.83 -5.08 11.08
C PRO A 213 8.32 -5.26 10.78
N THR A 214 8.86 -4.33 9.99
CA THR A 214 10.32 -4.17 9.85
C THR A 214 10.95 -3.91 11.23
N PRO A 215 12.27 -4.10 11.40
CA PRO A 215 12.94 -3.79 12.66
C PRO A 215 12.69 -2.37 13.17
N GLU A 216 12.64 -1.39 12.26
CA GLU A 216 12.37 0.01 12.59
C GLU A 216 10.93 0.19 13.11
N LEU A 217 9.93 -0.37 12.42
CA LEU A 217 8.55 -0.29 12.88
C LEU A 217 8.34 -1.10 14.16
N THR A 218 9.04 -2.21 14.35
CA THR A 218 9.01 -2.98 15.59
C THR A 218 9.41 -2.10 16.79
N ALA A 219 10.47 -1.32 16.67
CA ALA A 219 10.91 -0.39 17.72
C ALA A 219 9.87 0.72 17.97
N ILE A 220 9.30 1.29 16.91
CA ILE A 220 8.25 2.32 17.00
C ILE A 220 6.99 1.74 17.63
N ALA A 221 6.55 0.55 17.22
CA ALA A 221 5.37 -0.13 17.77
C ALA A 221 5.53 -0.41 19.27
N ALA A 222 6.70 -0.89 19.69
CA ALA A 222 7.01 -1.11 21.10
C ALA A 222 6.95 0.19 21.92
N ALA A 223 7.47 1.30 21.39
CA ALA A 223 7.45 2.60 22.06
C ALA A 223 6.03 3.17 22.20
N ASN A 224 5.13 2.88 21.25
CA ASN A 224 3.75 3.36 21.25
C ASN A 224 2.73 2.34 21.81
N GLY A 225 3.17 1.15 22.19
CA GLY A 225 2.27 0.09 22.68
C GLY A 225 1.36 -0.50 21.59
N TRP A 226 1.75 -0.41 20.32
CA TRP A 226 0.97 -0.99 19.21
C TRP A 226 1.15 -2.50 19.16
N PRO A 227 0.04 -3.28 19.11
CA PRO A 227 0.12 -4.72 18.92
C PRO A 227 0.80 -5.12 17.60
N VAL A 228 1.56 -6.21 17.67
CA VAL A 228 2.20 -6.82 16.49
C VAL A 228 1.36 -8.02 16.04
N LEU A 229 1.02 -8.07 14.77
CA LEU A 229 0.31 -9.15 14.10
C LEU A 229 1.27 -9.88 13.17
N LEU A 230 1.23 -11.22 13.19
CA LEU A 230 2.03 -12.09 12.33
C LEU A 230 1.09 -13.04 11.56
N PRO A 231 0.32 -12.54 10.59
CA PRO A 231 -0.59 -13.35 9.78
C PRO A 231 0.15 -14.34 8.89
N THR A 232 -0.54 -15.44 8.54
CA THR A 232 -0.09 -16.46 7.58
C THR A 232 -0.91 -16.41 6.30
#